data_df5ca0ad8ca866a78d937174c144a122
#
_entry.id   df5ca0ad8ca866a78d937174c144a122
#
_cell.length_a   1.000
_cell.length_b   1.000
_cell.length_c   1.000
_cell.angle_alpha   90.00
_cell.angle_beta   90.00
_cell.angle_gamma   90.00
#
_symmetry.space_group_name_H-M   'P 1'
#
loop_
_entity.id
_entity.type
_entity.pdbx_description
1 polymer ?
#
loop_
_entity_poly.entity_id
_entity_poly.type
_entity_poly.pdbx_seq_one_letter_code
_entity_poly.pdbx_strand_id
1 'polypeptide(L)'
;MRPWTITPADLDEYVRVNAAVGATRAALSYYRHVFSPEGLEQSRARTERQLRPPILAFGADMGVGTGLVDTMRLVATDVRGGVFEGCGHYMPEEAPRSVAEQIVQFMGV
;
A
#
# COMPACT_ATOMS: atom_id res chain seq x y z
N MET A 1 10.53 -9.01 6.94
CA MET A 1 10.50 -8.00 8.04
C MET A 1 11.62 -8.30 9.01
N ARG A 2 12.38 -7.30 9.40
CA ARG A 2 13.43 -7.43 10.41
C ARG A 2 12.80 -7.44 11.82
N PRO A 3 13.28 -8.25 12.80
CA PRO A 3 12.61 -8.41 14.09
C PRO A 3 12.46 -7.13 14.93
N TRP A 4 13.21 -6.08 14.61
CA TRP A 4 13.24 -4.79 15.30
C TRP A 4 12.56 -3.64 14.55
N THR A 5 11.88 -3.94 13.45
CA THR A 5 11.21 -2.93 12.61
C THR A 5 10.04 -2.27 13.35
N ILE A 6 9.31 -3.05 14.13
CA ILE A 6 8.18 -2.59 14.96
C ILE A 6 8.65 -2.50 16.40
N THR A 7 8.61 -1.30 16.97
CA THR A 7 8.96 -1.07 18.39
C THR A 7 7.82 -1.53 19.31
N PRO A 8 8.09 -1.76 20.62
CA PRO A 8 7.02 -2.03 21.57
C PRO A 8 5.93 -0.94 21.60
N ALA A 9 6.29 0.33 21.43
CA ALA A 9 5.33 1.42 21.38
C ALA A 9 4.43 1.37 20.12
N ASP A 10 5.00 1.01 18.97
CA ASP A 10 4.22 0.79 17.75
C ASP A 10 3.25 -0.38 17.91
N LEU A 11 3.72 -1.47 18.55
CA LEU A 11 2.88 -2.63 18.82
C LEU A 11 1.71 -2.28 19.74
N ASP A 12 1.95 -1.52 20.80
CA ASP A 12 0.92 -1.06 21.73
C ASP A 12 -0.14 -0.23 20.97
N GLU A 13 0.27 0.64 20.06
CA GLU A 13 -0.66 1.45 19.25
C GLU A 13 -1.46 0.56 18.27
N TYR A 14 -0.83 -0.39 17.61
CA TYR A 14 -1.54 -1.33 16.75
C TYR A 14 -2.56 -2.17 17.53
N VAL A 15 -2.19 -2.65 18.71
CA VAL A 15 -3.10 -3.38 19.59
C VAL A 15 -4.26 -2.48 20.02
N ARG A 16 -3.99 -1.25 20.45
CA ARG A 16 -5.02 -0.29 20.85
C ARG A 16 -6.05 -0.05 19.75
N VAL A 17 -5.59 0.19 18.53
CA VAL A 17 -6.47 0.46 17.37
C VAL A 17 -7.29 -0.78 17.00
N ASN A 18 -6.66 -1.96 16.95
CA ASN A 18 -7.33 -3.19 16.52
C ASN A 18 -8.22 -3.81 17.61
N ALA A 19 -8.02 -3.46 18.88
CA ALA A 19 -8.89 -3.87 19.98
C ALA A 19 -10.21 -3.08 20.04
N ALA A 20 -10.34 -1.98 19.31
CA ALA A 20 -11.59 -1.24 19.24
C ALA A 20 -12.74 -2.12 18.69
N VAL A 21 -13.94 -1.93 19.25
CA VAL A 21 -15.12 -2.72 18.88
C VAL A 21 -15.38 -2.59 17.37
N GLY A 22 -15.37 -3.71 16.67
CA GLY A 22 -15.63 -3.77 15.23
C GLY A 22 -14.42 -3.52 14.33
N ALA A 23 -13.25 -3.10 14.85
CA ALA A 23 -12.06 -2.78 14.05
C ALA A 23 -11.60 -3.97 13.20
N THR A 24 -11.40 -5.13 13.81
CA THR A 24 -11.00 -6.36 13.10
C THR A 24 -12.04 -6.79 12.05
N ARG A 25 -13.33 -6.66 12.37
CA ARG A 25 -14.40 -6.96 11.41
C ARG A 25 -14.36 -6.02 10.21
N ALA A 26 -14.14 -4.72 10.44
CA ALA A 26 -14.02 -3.71 9.38
C ALA A 26 -12.82 -4.02 8.46
N ALA A 27 -11.66 -4.29 9.03
CA ALA A 27 -10.46 -4.65 8.28
C ALA A 27 -10.68 -5.90 7.41
N LEU A 28 -11.28 -6.96 7.97
CA LEU A 28 -11.56 -8.19 7.23
C LEU A 28 -12.67 -8.01 6.17
N SER A 29 -13.58 -7.05 6.35
CA SER A 29 -14.62 -6.76 5.36
C SER A 29 -14.04 -6.22 4.06
N TYR A 30 -12.95 -5.45 4.12
CA TYR A 30 -12.23 -5.00 2.93
C TYR A 30 -11.81 -6.20 2.06
N TYR A 31 -11.14 -7.18 2.63
CA TYR A 31 -10.67 -8.35 1.89
C TYR A 31 -11.83 -9.20 1.34
N ARG A 32 -12.92 -9.35 2.10
CA ARG A 32 -14.11 -10.06 1.62
C ARG A 32 -14.71 -9.41 0.39
N HIS A 33 -14.76 -8.06 0.37
CA HIS A 33 -15.30 -7.34 -0.77
C HIS A 33 -14.35 -7.42 -1.98
N VAL A 34 -13.07 -7.14 -1.79
CA VAL A 34 -12.08 -7.11 -2.89
C VAL A 34 -12.02 -8.44 -3.66
N PHE A 35 -12.13 -9.57 -2.95
CA PHE A 35 -12.11 -10.91 -3.55
C PHE A 35 -13.49 -11.46 -3.90
N SER A 36 -14.57 -10.71 -3.69
CA SER A 36 -15.90 -11.11 -4.14
C SER A 36 -16.05 -10.94 -5.66
N PRO A 37 -16.99 -11.66 -6.31
CA PRO A 37 -17.28 -11.46 -7.73
C PRO A 37 -17.57 -10.00 -8.08
N GLU A 38 -18.34 -9.32 -7.22
CA GLU A 38 -18.67 -7.90 -7.38
C GLU A 38 -17.43 -6.99 -7.26
N GLY A 39 -16.56 -7.22 -6.27
CA GLY A 39 -15.31 -6.46 -6.11
C GLY A 39 -14.35 -6.65 -7.28
N LEU A 40 -14.28 -7.86 -7.83
CA LEU A 40 -13.48 -8.14 -9.03
C LEU A 40 -14.04 -7.44 -10.26
N GLU A 41 -15.36 -7.42 -10.45
CA GLU A 41 -16.00 -6.70 -11.54
C GLU A 41 -15.77 -5.19 -11.45
N GLN A 42 -15.94 -4.61 -10.26
CA GLN A 42 -15.62 -3.20 -10.00
C GLN A 42 -14.15 -2.88 -10.30
N SER A 43 -13.24 -3.79 -9.99
CA SER A 43 -11.81 -3.62 -10.27
C SER A 43 -11.53 -3.62 -11.77
N ARG A 44 -12.21 -4.47 -12.55
CA ARG A 44 -12.12 -4.46 -14.01
C ARG A 44 -12.67 -3.16 -14.62
N ALA A 45 -13.84 -2.73 -14.18
CA ALA A 45 -14.47 -1.49 -14.67
C ALA A 45 -13.58 -0.25 -14.45
N ARG A 46 -12.72 -0.24 -13.43
CA ARG A 46 -11.76 0.86 -13.20
C ARG A 46 -10.72 0.99 -14.30
N THR A 47 -10.40 -0.06 -15.03
CA THR A 47 -9.44 0.00 -16.15
C THR A 47 -9.99 0.74 -17.36
N GLU A 48 -11.32 0.87 -17.48
CA GLU A 48 -11.99 1.57 -18.59
C GLU A 48 -11.90 3.10 -18.45
N ARG A 49 -11.65 3.60 -17.24
CA ARG A 49 -11.55 5.03 -16.95
C ARG A 49 -10.31 5.35 -16.15
N GLN A 50 -9.22 5.61 -16.87
CA GLN A 50 -7.94 5.90 -16.24
C GLN A 50 -7.94 7.22 -15.45
N LEU A 51 -7.26 7.21 -14.31
CA LEU A 51 -6.96 8.38 -13.50
C LEU A 51 -5.94 9.26 -14.21
N ARG A 52 -6.16 10.57 -14.19
CA ARG A 52 -5.25 11.55 -14.79
C ARG A 52 -4.24 12.16 -13.80
N PRO A 53 -4.59 12.33 -12.49
CA PRO A 53 -3.61 12.82 -11.53
C PRO A 53 -2.39 11.90 -11.48
N PRO A 54 -1.19 12.46 -11.27
CA PRO A 54 0.02 11.65 -11.05
C PRO A 54 -0.16 10.72 -9.84
N ILE A 55 0.30 9.50 -9.97
CA ILE A 55 0.28 8.47 -8.93
C ILE A 55 1.70 8.10 -8.55
N LEU A 56 2.00 8.12 -7.26
CA LEU A 56 3.22 7.55 -6.72
C LEU A 56 2.94 6.14 -6.19
N ALA A 57 3.59 5.12 -6.76
CA ALA A 57 3.40 3.74 -6.37
C ALA A 57 4.74 3.03 -6.16
N PHE A 58 4.89 2.39 -5.01
CA PHE A 58 6.07 1.56 -4.70
C PHE A 58 5.65 0.19 -4.21
N GLY A 59 6.30 -0.84 -4.71
CA GLY A 59 6.33 -2.14 -4.08
C GLY A 59 7.62 -2.34 -3.30
N ALA A 60 7.76 -3.51 -2.68
CA ALA A 60 8.98 -3.94 -2.01
C ALA A 60 9.46 -5.25 -2.62
N ASP A 61 10.77 -5.44 -2.76
CA ASP A 61 11.35 -6.62 -3.41
C ASP A 61 11.04 -7.92 -2.67
N MET A 62 10.96 -7.88 -1.34
CA MET A 62 10.51 -9.01 -0.52
C MET A 62 8.98 -9.03 -0.31
N GLY A 63 8.23 -8.27 -1.08
CA GLY A 63 6.77 -8.19 -1.07
C GLY A 63 6.19 -8.41 -2.46
N VAL A 64 5.45 -7.40 -2.97
CA VAL A 64 4.79 -7.47 -4.29
C VAL A 64 5.68 -7.05 -5.47
N GLY A 65 6.93 -6.66 -5.23
CA GLY A 65 7.87 -6.22 -6.25
C GLY A 65 7.30 -5.10 -7.12
N THR A 66 7.38 -5.24 -8.44
CA THR A 66 6.81 -4.28 -9.40
C THR A 66 5.29 -4.36 -9.50
N GLY A 67 4.66 -5.37 -8.93
CA GLY A 67 3.24 -5.68 -9.12
C GLY A 67 2.29 -4.52 -8.79
N LEU A 68 2.61 -3.69 -7.79
CA LEU A 68 1.79 -2.51 -7.47
C LEU A 68 1.90 -1.44 -8.56
N VAL A 69 3.10 -1.15 -9.03
CA VAL A 69 3.33 -0.17 -10.11
C VAL A 69 2.63 -0.62 -11.38
N ASP A 70 2.77 -1.90 -11.73
CA ASP A 70 2.17 -2.47 -12.94
C ASP A 70 0.64 -2.45 -12.86
N THR A 71 0.08 -2.76 -11.69
CA THR A 71 -1.37 -2.64 -11.45
C THR A 71 -1.85 -1.19 -11.57
N MET A 72 -1.10 -0.23 -11.03
CA MET A 72 -1.47 1.20 -11.13
C MET A 72 -1.45 1.70 -12.57
N ARG A 73 -0.54 1.20 -13.41
CA ARG A 73 -0.49 1.54 -14.84
C ARG A 73 -1.72 1.10 -15.64
N LEU A 74 -2.47 0.13 -15.14
CA LEU A 74 -3.75 -0.27 -15.76
C LEU A 74 -4.86 0.75 -15.51
N VAL A 75 -4.77 1.54 -14.45
CA VAL A 75 -5.83 2.44 -13.98
C VAL A 75 -5.43 3.92 -13.96
N ALA A 76 -4.20 4.27 -14.32
CA ALA A 76 -3.70 5.64 -14.31
C ALA A 76 -2.75 5.92 -15.48
N THR A 77 -2.71 7.17 -15.95
CA THR A 77 -1.90 7.60 -17.10
C THR A 77 -0.49 8.05 -16.75
N ASP A 78 -0.27 8.56 -15.53
CA ASP A 78 1.05 8.99 -15.02
C ASP A 78 1.34 8.25 -13.71
N VAL A 79 2.11 7.17 -13.80
CA VAL A 79 2.51 6.37 -12.65
C VAL A 79 4.03 6.44 -12.51
N ARG A 80 4.46 6.98 -11.37
CA ARG A 80 5.85 7.10 -10.97
C ARG A 80 6.10 6.20 -9.77
N GLY A 81 7.34 5.79 -9.56
CA GLY A 81 7.72 4.94 -8.45
C GLY A 81 8.59 3.79 -8.88
N GLY A 82 8.56 2.70 -8.13
CA GLY A 82 9.44 1.56 -8.37
C GLY A 82 9.37 0.50 -7.28
N VAL A 83 10.51 -0.02 -6.89
CA VAL A 83 10.64 -1.05 -5.87
C VAL A 83 11.65 -0.58 -4.82
N PHE A 84 11.30 -0.72 -3.53
CA PHE A 84 12.24 -0.57 -2.43
C PHE A 84 13.00 -1.88 -2.24
N GLU A 85 14.32 -1.83 -2.39
CA GLU A 85 15.20 -2.98 -2.20
C GLU A 85 15.46 -3.26 -0.71
N GLY A 86 15.56 -4.52 -0.34
CA GLY A 86 15.78 -4.96 1.03
C GLY A 86 14.62 -4.66 1.97
N CYS A 87 13.43 -4.48 1.45
CA CYS A 87 12.25 -4.06 2.18
C CYS A 87 11.12 -5.08 2.03
N GLY A 88 10.38 -5.29 3.11
CA GLY A 88 9.20 -6.16 3.13
C GLY A 88 7.90 -5.38 2.91
N HIS A 89 6.80 -5.99 3.36
CA HIS A 89 5.46 -5.46 3.13
C HIS A 89 5.20 -4.12 3.86
N TYR A 90 5.85 -3.89 4.98
CA TYR A 90 5.63 -2.71 5.82
C TYR A 90 6.68 -1.62 5.53
N MET A 91 6.73 -1.15 4.28
CA MET A 91 7.72 -0.17 3.83
C MET A 91 7.85 1.08 4.72
N PRO A 92 6.76 1.71 5.21
CA PRO A 92 6.87 2.89 6.07
C PRO A 92 7.58 2.61 7.39
N GLU A 93 7.43 1.41 7.94
CA GLU A 93 8.09 0.98 9.17
C GLU A 93 9.51 0.48 8.90
N GLU A 94 9.74 -0.15 7.75
CA GLU A 94 11.03 -0.78 7.41
C GLU A 94 12.03 0.22 6.82
N ALA A 95 11.54 1.24 6.08
CA ALA A 95 12.33 2.24 5.40
C ALA A 95 11.72 3.65 5.49
N PRO A 96 11.40 4.19 6.70
CA PRO A 96 10.61 5.42 6.86
C PRO A 96 11.25 6.63 6.19
N ARG A 97 12.58 6.76 6.26
CA ARG A 97 13.30 7.87 5.63
C ARG A 97 13.18 7.83 4.11
N SER A 98 13.44 6.67 3.51
CA SER A 98 13.35 6.51 2.05
C SER A 98 11.94 6.73 1.54
N VAL A 99 10.92 6.25 2.27
CA VAL A 99 9.51 6.50 1.92
C VAL A 99 9.22 8.00 1.97
N ALA A 100 9.63 8.70 3.04
CA ALA A 100 9.42 10.14 3.17
C ALA A 100 10.13 10.94 2.07
N GLU A 101 11.37 10.58 1.72
CA GLU A 101 12.13 11.21 0.63
C GLU A 101 11.41 11.08 -0.71
N GLN A 102 10.87 9.90 -1.02
CA GLN A 102 10.13 9.69 -2.26
C GLN A 102 8.82 10.51 -2.31
N ILE A 103 8.12 10.63 -1.18
CA ILE A 103 6.91 11.47 -1.10
C ILE A 103 7.26 12.94 -1.30
N VAL A 104 8.27 13.46 -0.60
CA VAL A 104 8.74 14.85 -0.72
C VAL A 104 9.14 15.17 -2.16
N GLN A 105 9.95 14.30 -2.76
CA GLN A 105 10.37 14.44 -4.16
C GLN A 105 9.18 14.44 -5.12
N PHE A 106 8.23 13.56 -4.93
CA PHE A 106 7.03 13.49 -5.77
C PHE A 106 6.15 14.72 -5.64
N MET A 107 6.00 15.26 -4.43
CA MET A 107 5.22 16.47 -4.16
C MET A 107 5.91 17.74 -4.65
N GLY A 108 7.21 17.71 -4.92
CA GLY A 108 7.97 18.87 -5.37
C GLY A 108 8.23 19.93 -4.28
N VAL A 109 8.29 19.49 -3.02
CA VAL A 109 8.51 20.36 -1.85
C VAL A 109 9.81 20.01 -1.16
#